data_70ff5848a5761cda5ac927972888fe8e
#
_entry.id   70ff5848a5761cda5ac927972888fe8e
#
_cell.length_a   1.000
_cell.length_b   1.000
_cell.length_c   1.000
_cell.angle_alpha   90.00
_cell.angle_beta   90.00
_cell.angle_gamma   90.00
#
_symmetry.space_group_name_H-M   'P 1'
#
loop_
_entity.id
_entity.type
_entity.pdbx_description
1 polymer ?
#
loop_
_entity_poly.entity_id
_entity_poly.type
_entity_poly.pdbx_seq_one_letter_code
_entity_poly.pdbx_strand_id
1 'polypeptide(L)'
;MRMFRNDYSEGAAPEVLQALIDTNEEQCPGYTEGDVHCERARALIREAVGLPDAAVEFCAGGTSVNLIAIAGMLRDWEGVIATPLAHIATHETGAVAAAGRTILLTDDADGFVSPDAAERVWERQCAGGRHMTKPALIYIADTTEIGGVWSRERFFALADWADAHDIPIYVDGARLASALEARDADLALEDIAKRAAAFTLGGTKDGLLFGEALVFTDERLKEAFPYVQKERGGLMAKGRLLGVQFERAFTPDKDGDLPWLRYARQANRSAARLFEGLSVLGFEPFGGHDSNQLFFYVNEKEEEAFRGACGAETISVLPDGRRIVRFVTSWATKMEDADELSAFASTLRSRG
;
A
#
# COMPACT_ATOMS: atom_id res chain seq x y z
N MET A 1 -7.62 26.18 2.08
CA MET A 1 -8.08 24.79 1.87
C MET A 1 -6.91 23.83 1.91
N ARG A 2 -7.02 22.70 2.60
CA ARG A 2 -6.00 21.64 2.65
C ARG A 2 -5.88 20.95 1.30
N MET A 3 -4.69 20.39 1.01
CA MET A 3 -4.45 19.56 -0.17
C MET A 3 -5.00 18.14 0.07
N PHE A 4 -5.68 17.59 -0.95
CA PHE A 4 -6.20 16.21 -0.98
C PHE A 4 -5.57 15.39 -2.11
N ARG A 5 -4.33 15.71 -2.45
CA ARG A 5 -3.62 15.13 -3.59
C ARG A 5 -3.11 13.71 -3.29
N ASN A 6 -2.50 13.53 -2.13
CA ASN A 6 -1.89 12.27 -1.70
C ASN A 6 -1.78 12.22 -0.17
N ASP A 7 -1.38 11.08 0.37
CA ASP A 7 -1.21 10.79 1.79
C ASP A 7 0.25 10.84 2.29
N TYR A 8 1.12 11.52 1.52
CA TYR A 8 2.54 11.72 1.84
C TYR A 8 3.01 13.16 1.58
N SER A 9 2.11 14.14 1.73
CA SER A 9 2.45 15.56 1.62
C SER A 9 2.88 16.18 2.95
N GLU A 10 2.55 15.55 4.07
CA GLU A 10 2.94 15.97 5.41
C GLU A 10 4.22 15.25 5.87
N GLY A 11 4.76 15.67 7.01
CA GLY A 11 5.80 14.94 7.74
C GLY A 11 5.22 13.78 8.55
N ALA A 12 5.96 13.34 9.56
CA ALA A 12 5.49 12.28 10.46
C ALA A 12 4.46 12.78 11.47
N ALA A 13 3.67 11.85 12.02
CA ALA A 13 2.87 12.10 13.21
C ALA A 13 3.74 12.65 14.36
N PRO A 14 3.22 13.57 15.18
CA PRO A 14 4.03 14.28 16.19
C PRO A 14 4.84 13.36 17.12
N GLU A 15 4.25 12.26 17.57
CA GLU A 15 4.90 11.30 18.45
C GLU A 15 6.00 10.47 17.75
N VAL A 16 5.90 10.26 16.45
CA VAL A 16 6.96 9.62 15.66
C VAL A 16 8.14 10.58 15.49
N LEU A 17 7.84 11.85 15.19
CA LEU A 17 8.87 12.89 15.10
C LEU A 17 9.55 13.10 16.45
N GLN A 18 8.79 13.09 17.56
CA GLN A 18 9.36 13.22 18.90
C GLN A 18 10.29 12.05 19.23
N ALA A 19 9.92 10.80 18.89
CA ALA A 19 10.79 9.64 19.09
C ALA A 19 12.12 9.76 18.34
N LEU A 20 12.13 10.32 17.13
CA LEU A 20 13.34 10.61 16.38
C LEU A 20 14.21 11.67 17.06
N ILE A 21 13.61 12.72 17.63
CA ILE A 21 14.28 13.77 18.37
C ILE A 21 14.90 13.21 19.65
N ASP A 22 14.13 12.47 20.44
CA ASP A 22 14.55 11.92 21.74
C ASP A 22 15.74 10.97 21.63
N THR A 23 15.83 10.24 20.51
CA THR A 23 16.89 9.26 20.24
C THR A 23 18.05 9.80 19.40
N ASN A 24 18.05 11.09 19.03
CA ASN A 24 18.96 11.65 18.03
C ASN A 24 20.45 11.52 18.37
N GLU A 25 20.82 11.59 19.65
CA GLU A 25 22.20 11.54 20.11
C GLU A 25 22.68 10.13 20.48
N GLU A 26 21.81 9.13 20.39
CA GLU A 26 22.18 7.75 20.68
C GLU A 26 23.14 7.20 19.64
N GLN A 27 24.16 6.48 20.09
CA GLN A 27 25.10 5.78 19.21
C GLN A 27 24.65 4.33 19.03
N CYS A 28 24.24 4.01 17.82
CA CYS A 28 23.76 2.70 17.39
C CYS A 28 24.61 2.15 16.24
N PRO A 29 24.52 0.85 15.92
CA PRO A 29 25.08 0.29 14.68
C PRO A 29 24.65 1.11 13.46
N GLY A 30 25.51 1.18 12.44
CA GLY A 30 25.26 2.05 11.29
C GLY A 30 24.13 1.60 10.38
N TYR A 31 23.76 0.32 10.45
CA TYR A 31 22.66 -0.29 9.66
C TYR A 31 21.58 -0.84 10.58
N THR A 32 20.56 -1.47 10.01
CA THR A 32 19.40 -1.99 10.77
C THR A 32 19.73 -3.22 11.60
N GLU A 33 20.73 -4.01 11.19
CA GLU A 33 21.14 -5.22 11.89
C GLU A 33 21.85 -4.89 13.22
N GLY A 34 21.39 -5.50 14.31
CA GLY A 34 21.90 -5.27 15.66
C GLY A 34 21.57 -3.91 16.26
N ASP A 35 20.79 -3.08 15.57
CA ASP A 35 20.27 -1.82 16.13
C ASP A 35 19.11 -2.09 17.09
N VAL A 36 19.18 -1.50 18.28
CA VAL A 36 18.22 -1.75 19.36
C VAL A 36 16.79 -1.36 18.99
N HIS A 37 16.60 -0.27 18.26
CA HIS A 37 15.29 0.21 17.83
C HIS A 37 14.73 -0.67 16.70
N CYS A 38 15.59 -1.05 15.75
CA CYS A 38 15.18 -1.99 14.70
C CYS A 38 14.79 -3.36 15.28
N GLU A 39 15.53 -3.89 16.25
CA GLU A 39 15.20 -5.17 16.88
C GLU A 39 13.89 -5.11 17.68
N ARG A 40 13.65 -4.00 18.40
CA ARG A 40 12.37 -3.81 19.09
C ARG A 40 11.20 -3.66 18.10
N ALA A 41 11.38 -2.87 17.04
CA ALA A 41 10.38 -2.75 16.00
C ALA A 41 10.05 -4.10 15.35
N ARG A 42 11.08 -4.91 15.05
CA ARG A 42 10.89 -6.29 14.53
C ARG A 42 10.08 -7.16 15.49
N ALA A 43 10.39 -7.10 16.78
CA ALA A 43 9.67 -7.88 17.80
C ALA A 43 8.19 -7.46 17.90
N LEU A 44 7.92 -6.16 17.96
CA LEU A 44 6.56 -5.60 18.00
C LEU A 44 5.75 -5.95 16.74
N ILE A 45 6.35 -5.87 15.57
CA ILE A 45 5.72 -6.25 14.31
C ILE A 45 5.39 -7.75 14.30
N ARG A 46 6.34 -8.62 14.68
CA ARG A 46 6.09 -10.08 14.78
C ARG A 46 4.94 -10.41 15.71
N GLU A 47 4.85 -9.70 16.84
CA GLU A 47 3.73 -9.85 17.79
C GLU A 47 2.42 -9.41 17.13
N ALA A 48 2.39 -8.24 16.50
CA ALA A 48 1.19 -7.69 15.86
C ALA A 48 0.67 -8.56 14.71
N VAL A 49 1.56 -9.20 13.94
CA VAL A 49 1.17 -10.09 12.83
C VAL A 49 0.97 -11.55 13.24
N GLY A 50 1.30 -11.92 14.49
CA GLY A 50 1.18 -13.29 15.00
C GLY A 50 2.17 -14.28 14.37
N LEU A 51 3.32 -13.83 13.86
CA LEU A 51 4.35 -14.66 13.22
C LEU A 51 5.71 -14.49 13.92
N PRO A 52 5.99 -15.26 14.99
CA PRO A 52 7.20 -15.07 15.79
C PRO A 52 8.51 -15.33 15.02
N ASP A 53 8.48 -16.18 13.99
CA ASP A 53 9.65 -16.60 13.21
C ASP A 53 9.77 -15.87 11.85
N ALA A 54 8.87 -14.91 11.55
CA ALA A 54 8.95 -14.15 10.32
C ALA A 54 10.20 -13.25 10.29
N ALA A 55 10.79 -13.12 9.12
CA ALA A 55 11.73 -12.04 8.86
C ALA A 55 10.98 -10.73 8.76
N VAL A 56 11.54 -9.67 9.36
CA VAL A 56 11.01 -8.31 9.27
C VAL A 56 12.16 -7.39 8.89
N GLU A 57 12.05 -6.74 7.74
CA GLU A 57 13.10 -5.87 7.22
C GLU A 57 12.54 -4.51 6.80
N PHE A 58 13.38 -3.49 6.85
CA PHE A 58 12.97 -2.11 6.60
C PHE A 58 13.56 -1.59 5.30
N CYS A 59 12.71 -0.95 4.49
CA CYS A 59 13.09 -0.28 3.25
C CYS A 59 12.63 1.20 3.28
N ALA A 60 13.28 2.05 2.48
CA ALA A 60 13.02 3.49 2.49
C ALA A 60 11.70 3.91 1.83
N GLY A 61 11.07 3.05 1.03
CA GLY A 61 9.83 3.41 0.33
C GLY A 61 9.28 2.25 -0.50
N GLY A 62 8.02 2.39 -0.96
CA GLY A 62 7.23 1.36 -1.62
C GLY A 62 7.89 0.76 -2.87
N THR A 63 8.30 1.59 -3.83
CA THR A 63 8.99 1.11 -5.05
C THR A 63 10.25 0.31 -4.72
N SER A 64 11.03 0.76 -3.72
CA SER A 64 12.25 0.06 -3.31
C SER A 64 11.94 -1.31 -2.70
N VAL A 65 10.94 -1.40 -1.83
CA VAL A 65 10.57 -2.68 -1.20
C VAL A 65 9.98 -3.65 -2.22
N ASN A 66 9.10 -3.18 -3.13
CA ASN A 66 8.53 -3.99 -4.21
C ASN A 66 9.63 -4.57 -5.10
N LEU A 67 10.56 -3.72 -5.54
CA LEU A 67 11.69 -4.13 -6.36
C LEU A 67 12.54 -5.21 -5.67
N ILE A 68 12.89 -5.01 -4.39
CA ILE A 68 13.74 -5.93 -3.62
C ILE A 68 13.01 -7.26 -3.38
N ALA A 69 11.75 -7.22 -2.95
CA ALA A 69 10.95 -8.41 -2.70
C ALA A 69 10.78 -9.25 -3.98
N ILE A 70 10.33 -8.63 -5.08
CA ILE A 70 10.10 -9.34 -6.35
C ILE A 70 11.42 -9.88 -6.92
N ALA A 71 12.52 -9.11 -6.88
CA ALA A 71 13.80 -9.56 -7.35
C ALA A 71 14.37 -10.73 -6.51
N GLY A 72 14.10 -10.74 -5.20
CA GLY A 72 14.54 -11.80 -4.29
C GLY A 72 13.71 -13.08 -4.40
N MET A 73 12.40 -12.96 -4.65
CA MET A 73 11.49 -14.11 -4.74
C MET A 73 11.52 -14.80 -6.11
N LEU A 74 11.87 -14.10 -7.19
CA LEU A 74 11.83 -14.61 -8.55
C LEU A 74 13.21 -14.89 -9.12
N ARG A 75 13.30 -15.93 -9.93
CA ARG A 75 14.42 -16.20 -10.83
C ARG A 75 14.24 -15.47 -12.16
N ASP A 76 15.30 -15.38 -12.97
CA ASP A 76 15.32 -14.60 -14.22
C ASP A 76 14.29 -15.06 -15.27
N TRP A 77 13.85 -16.31 -15.23
CA TRP A 77 12.84 -16.90 -16.13
C TRP A 77 11.44 -16.95 -15.52
N GLU A 78 11.27 -16.41 -14.31
CA GLU A 78 10.00 -16.37 -13.58
C GLU A 78 9.35 -14.99 -13.68
N GLY A 79 8.03 -14.96 -13.55
CA GLY A 79 7.24 -13.74 -13.64
C GLY A 79 6.23 -13.62 -12.51
N VAL A 80 5.83 -12.39 -12.24
CA VAL A 80 4.81 -12.04 -11.25
C VAL A 80 3.48 -11.77 -11.95
N ILE A 81 2.42 -12.45 -11.49
CA ILE A 81 1.04 -12.19 -11.92
C ILE A 81 0.53 -10.94 -11.18
N ALA A 82 -0.04 -9.99 -11.92
CA ALA A 82 -0.61 -8.77 -11.37
C ALA A 82 -1.73 -8.23 -12.26
N THR A 83 -2.57 -7.34 -11.72
CA THR A 83 -3.57 -6.62 -12.54
C THR A 83 -2.91 -5.56 -13.43
N PRO A 84 -3.57 -5.11 -14.52
CA PRO A 84 -3.07 -4.00 -15.32
C PRO A 84 -2.96 -2.68 -14.55
N LEU A 85 -3.70 -2.53 -13.45
CA LEU A 85 -3.68 -1.34 -12.59
C LEU A 85 -2.55 -1.38 -11.55
N ALA A 86 -1.96 -2.55 -11.29
CA ALA A 86 -0.98 -2.76 -10.24
C ALA A 86 0.13 -1.69 -10.25
N HIS A 87 0.49 -1.19 -9.06
CA HIS A 87 1.50 -0.12 -8.90
C HIS A 87 2.82 -0.48 -9.60
N ILE A 88 3.25 -1.73 -9.50
CA ILE A 88 4.46 -2.24 -10.16
C ILE A 88 4.39 -2.21 -11.69
N ALA A 89 3.17 -2.22 -12.26
CA ALA A 89 2.95 -2.18 -13.70
C ALA A 89 2.86 -0.74 -14.24
N THR A 90 2.37 0.21 -13.42
CA THR A 90 1.95 1.54 -13.88
C THR A 90 2.77 2.70 -13.29
N HIS A 91 3.23 2.61 -12.04
CA HIS A 91 3.78 3.75 -11.30
C HIS A 91 5.25 3.59 -10.85
N GLU A 92 5.95 2.53 -11.27
CA GLU A 92 7.34 2.28 -10.86
C GLU A 92 8.36 2.39 -12.01
N THR A 93 7.99 3.03 -13.10
CA THR A 93 8.92 3.36 -14.22
C THR A 93 9.70 2.12 -14.72
N GLY A 94 9.06 0.93 -14.70
CA GLY A 94 9.67 -0.31 -15.16
C GLY A 94 10.69 -0.93 -14.19
N ALA A 95 10.63 -0.63 -12.88
CA ALA A 95 11.57 -1.14 -11.89
C ALA A 95 11.68 -2.67 -11.89
N VAL A 96 10.56 -3.38 -12.00
CA VAL A 96 10.52 -4.86 -12.09
C VAL A 96 11.25 -5.36 -13.34
N ALA A 97 11.03 -4.72 -14.49
CA ALA A 97 11.74 -5.06 -15.73
C ALA A 97 13.23 -4.74 -15.64
N ALA A 98 13.61 -3.64 -14.99
CA ALA A 98 15.02 -3.29 -14.73
C ALA A 98 15.72 -4.29 -13.80
N ALA A 99 14.96 -5.02 -12.98
CA ALA A 99 15.47 -6.14 -12.19
C ALA A 99 15.58 -7.46 -12.99
N GLY A 100 15.27 -7.46 -14.29
CA GLY A 100 15.24 -8.64 -15.12
C GLY A 100 14.05 -9.57 -14.86
N ARG A 101 12.95 -9.03 -14.33
CA ARG A 101 11.73 -9.79 -14.03
C ARG A 101 10.59 -9.37 -14.96
N THR A 102 9.64 -10.27 -15.17
CA THR A 102 8.50 -10.04 -16.07
C THR A 102 7.21 -9.92 -15.27
N ILE A 103 6.37 -8.92 -15.59
CA ILE A 103 5.01 -8.83 -15.08
C ILE A 103 4.08 -9.54 -16.06
N LEU A 104 3.28 -10.47 -15.55
CA LEU A 104 2.29 -11.24 -16.29
C LEU A 104 0.91 -10.67 -15.94
N LEU A 105 0.37 -9.84 -16.82
CA LEU A 105 -0.86 -9.13 -16.56
C LEU A 105 -2.10 -10.05 -16.72
N THR A 106 -3.02 -9.92 -15.76
CA THR A 106 -4.39 -10.43 -15.87
C THR A 106 -5.25 -9.52 -16.74
N ASP A 107 -6.53 -9.85 -16.90
CA ASP A 107 -7.52 -9.02 -17.57
C ASP A 107 -8.52 -8.37 -16.58
N ASP A 108 -8.26 -8.47 -15.28
CA ASP A 108 -9.07 -7.82 -14.25
C ASP A 108 -8.94 -6.29 -14.34
N ALA A 109 -10.07 -5.60 -14.30
CA ALA A 109 -10.14 -4.14 -14.44
C ALA A 109 -10.52 -3.42 -13.12
N ASP A 110 -10.86 -4.18 -12.07
CA ASP A 110 -11.28 -3.65 -10.77
C ASP A 110 -10.15 -3.59 -9.72
N GLY A 111 -8.93 -3.90 -10.13
CA GLY A 111 -7.74 -3.87 -9.26
C GLY A 111 -7.53 -5.13 -8.41
N PHE A 112 -8.45 -6.09 -8.46
CA PHE A 112 -8.32 -7.36 -7.74
C PHE A 112 -7.92 -8.48 -8.71
N VAL A 113 -6.89 -9.26 -8.35
CA VAL A 113 -6.57 -10.48 -9.09
C VAL A 113 -7.61 -11.55 -8.75
N SER A 114 -8.42 -11.96 -9.72
CA SER A 114 -9.36 -13.06 -9.53
C SER A 114 -8.69 -14.41 -9.80
N PRO A 115 -9.13 -15.51 -9.13
CA PRO A 115 -8.65 -16.86 -9.42
C PRO A 115 -8.79 -17.24 -10.89
N ASP A 116 -9.91 -16.90 -11.52
CA ASP A 116 -10.17 -17.19 -12.93
C ASP A 116 -9.20 -16.46 -13.87
N ALA A 117 -8.86 -15.20 -13.58
CA ALA A 117 -7.90 -14.46 -14.38
C ALA A 117 -6.46 -14.95 -14.16
N ALA A 118 -6.13 -15.32 -12.92
CA ALA A 118 -4.85 -15.95 -12.60
C ALA A 118 -4.71 -17.29 -13.35
N GLU A 119 -5.77 -18.12 -13.39
CA GLU A 119 -5.82 -19.37 -14.15
C GLU A 119 -5.57 -19.16 -15.65
N ARG A 120 -6.24 -18.18 -16.27
CA ARG A 120 -5.99 -17.85 -17.68
C ARG A 120 -4.54 -17.46 -17.97
N VAL A 121 -3.90 -16.73 -17.05
CA VAL A 121 -2.47 -16.42 -17.18
C VAL A 121 -1.64 -17.68 -17.03
N TRP A 122 -1.91 -18.50 -16.03
CA TRP A 122 -1.21 -19.75 -15.76
C TRP A 122 -1.27 -20.70 -16.97
N GLU A 123 -2.48 -21.01 -17.47
CA GLU A 123 -2.69 -21.88 -18.63
C GLU A 123 -1.94 -21.37 -19.86
N ARG A 124 -2.06 -20.07 -20.18
CA ARG A 124 -1.36 -19.46 -21.32
C ARG A 124 0.14 -19.61 -21.23
N GLN A 125 0.74 -19.41 -20.05
CA GLN A 125 2.17 -19.50 -19.84
C GLN A 125 2.64 -20.96 -19.82
N CYS A 126 1.88 -21.86 -19.20
CA CYS A 126 2.23 -23.29 -19.13
C CYS A 126 2.10 -23.99 -20.47
N ALA A 127 1.15 -23.61 -21.34
CA ALA A 127 0.95 -24.21 -22.66
C ALA A 127 2.19 -24.12 -23.56
N GLY A 128 3.00 -23.05 -23.44
CA GLY A 128 4.25 -22.88 -24.19
C GLY A 128 5.45 -23.58 -23.56
N GLY A 129 5.31 -24.16 -22.37
CA GLY A 129 6.38 -24.83 -21.63
C GLY A 129 7.61 -23.92 -21.45
N ARG A 130 8.81 -24.47 -21.67
CA ARG A 130 10.07 -23.72 -21.46
C ARG A 130 10.30 -22.52 -22.37
N HIS A 131 9.43 -22.28 -23.33
CA HIS A 131 9.49 -21.08 -24.20
C HIS A 131 8.83 -19.85 -23.60
N MET A 132 8.07 -20.03 -22.52
CA MET A 132 7.31 -18.97 -21.86
C MET A 132 7.89 -18.64 -20.48
N THR A 133 7.65 -17.43 -20.03
CA THR A 133 7.95 -17.01 -18.65
C THR A 133 7.10 -17.82 -17.68
N LYS A 134 7.71 -18.46 -16.68
CA LYS A 134 7.00 -19.25 -15.67
C LYS A 134 6.35 -18.34 -14.65
N PRO A 135 5.02 -18.37 -14.45
CA PRO A 135 4.39 -17.68 -13.30
C PRO A 135 4.91 -18.28 -11.99
N ALA A 136 5.37 -17.45 -11.06
CA ALA A 136 5.96 -17.94 -9.81
C ALA A 136 5.74 -16.97 -8.61
N LEU A 137 4.94 -15.94 -8.79
CA LEU A 137 4.55 -14.99 -7.76
C LEU A 137 3.22 -14.36 -8.15
N ILE A 138 2.34 -14.07 -7.18
CA ILE A 138 1.19 -13.19 -7.33
C ILE A 138 1.49 -11.92 -6.56
N TYR A 139 1.29 -10.77 -7.20
CA TYR A 139 1.30 -9.46 -6.56
C TYR A 139 -0.11 -8.92 -6.46
N ILE A 140 -0.51 -8.50 -5.27
CA ILE A 140 -1.73 -7.76 -5.02
C ILE A 140 -1.43 -6.54 -4.16
N ALA A 141 -2.26 -5.50 -4.26
CA ALA A 141 -2.20 -4.34 -3.37
C ALA A 141 -3.46 -4.27 -2.49
N ASP A 142 -3.30 -3.88 -1.23
CA ASP A 142 -4.39 -3.54 -0.34
C ASP A 142 -4.07 -2.22 0.41
N THR A 143 -4.82 -1.16 0.12
CA THR A 143 -5.96 -1.00 -0.82
C THR A 143 -5.50 -1.11 -2.27
N THR A 144 -6.43 -1.47 -3.18
CA THR A 144 -6.15 -1.43 -4.62
C THR A 144 -5.92 0.00 -5.13
N GLU A 145 -5.39 0.15 -6.32
CA GLU A 145 -5.06 1.44 -6.94
C GLU A 145 -6.27 2.35 -7.17
N ILE A 146 -7.46 1.76 -7.17
CA ILE A 146 -8.75 2.48 -7.30
C ILE A 146 -9.56 2.45 -6.00
N GLY A 147 -8.90 2.26 -4.86
CA GLY A 147 -9.47 2.39 -3.51
C GLY A 147 -10.28 1.19 -3.03
N GLY A 148 -10.28 0.08 -3.76
CA GLY A 148 -10.93 -1.15 -3.31
C GLY A 148 -10.19 -1.81 -2.14
N VAL A 149 -10.94 -2.46 -1.25
CA VAL A 149 -10.44 -3.20 -0.09
C VAL A 149 -10.72 -4.69 -0.31
N TRP A 150 -9.74 -5.53 -0.04
CA TRP A 150 -9.90 -6.98 -0.15
C TRP A 150 -10.86 -7.49 0.93
N SER A 151 -11.92 -8.18 0.50
CA SER A 151 -12.71 -8.97 1.45
C SER A 151 -12.00 -10.29 1.77
N ARG A 152 -12.30 -10.82 2.95
CA ARG A 152 -11.78 -12.12 3.38
C ARG A 152 -12.12 -13.23 2.38
N GLU A 153 -13.33 -13.24 1.84
CA GLU A 153 -13.76 -14.19 0.82
C GLU A 153 -12.87 -14.13 -0.44
N ARG A 154 -12.68 -12.93 -1.02
CA ARG A 154 -11.85 -12.75 -2.22
C ARG A 154 -10.40 -13.14 -1.99
N PHE A 155 -9.84 -12.72 -0.87
CA PHE A 155 -8.45 -13.01 -0.53
C PHE A 155 -8.22 -14.52 -0.37
N PHE A 156 -9.09 -15.22 0.36
CA PHE A 156 -8.96 -16.66 0.55
C PHE A 156 -9.20 -17.45 -0.73
N ALA A 157 -10.14 -17.04 -1.59
CA ALA A 157 -10.33 -17.67 -2.89
C ALA A 157 -9.07 -17.60 -3.76
N LEU A 158 -8.40 -16.43 -3.78
CA LEU A 158 -7.12 -16.29 -4.49
C LEU A 158 -6.01 -17.11 -3.83
N ALA A 159 -5.96 -17.11 -2.49
CA ALA A 159 -4.94 -17.86 -1.74
C ALA A 159 -5.10 -19.38 -1.93
N ASP A 160 -6.33 -19.89 -1.98
CA ASP A 160 -6.59 -21.31 -2.24
C ASP A 160 -6.17 -21.71 -3.67
N TRP A 161 -6.40 -20.84 -4.65
CA TRP A 161 -5.90 -21.02 -6.00
C TRP A 161 -4.36 -21.01 -6.05
N ALA A 162 -3.73 -20.07 -5.35
CA ALA A 162 -2.29 -19.91 -5.28
C ALA A 162 -1.60 -21.14 -4.65
N ASP A 163 -2.16 -21.66 -3.56
CA ASP A 163 -1.68 -22.87 -2.90
C ASP A 163 -1.79 -24.10 -3.82
N ALA A 164 -2.89 -24.24 -4.57
CA ALA A 164 -3.09 -25.33 -5.51
C ALA A 164 -2.05 -25.34 -6.65
N HIS A 165 -1.45 -24.18 -6.97
CA HIS A 165 -0.46 -24.00 -8.02
C HIS A 165 0.98 -23.84 -7.49
N ASP A 166 1.18 -23.92 -6.16
CA ASP A 166 2.48 -23.70 -5.50
C ASP A 166 3.09 -22.32 -5.88
N ILE A 167 2.24 -21.28 -5.90
CA ILE A 167 2.63 -19.90 -6.21
C ILE A 167 2.45 -19.02 -4.96
N PRO A 168 3.52 -18.41 -4.42
CA PRO A 168 3.41 -17.51 -3.28
C PRO A 168 2.66 -16.21 -3.64
N ILE A 169 2.02 -15.60 -2.62
CA ILE A 169 1.41 -14.27 -2.71
C ILE A 169 2.31 -13.25 -2.03
N TYR A 170 2.55 -12.13 -2.70
CA TYR A 170 3.12 -10.91 -2.15
C TYR A 170 2.05 -9.81 -2.09
N VAL A 171 1.78 -9.29 -0.88
CA VAL A 171 0.82 -8.22 -0.66
C VAL A 171 1.57 -6.89 -0.50
N ASP A 172 1.37 -5.98 -1.44
CA ASP A 172 1.77 -4.58 -1.29
C ASP A 172 0.79 -3.90 -0.34
N GLY A 173 1.23 -3.70 0.88
CA GLY A 173 0.47 -3.08 1.96
C GLY A 173 0.83 -1.61 2.18
N ALA A 174 1.18 -0.86 1.13
CA ALA A 174 1.49 0.57 1.23
C ALA A 174 0.38 1.40 1.91
N ARG A 175 -0.87 0.88 1.91
CA ARG A 175 -2.04 1.41 2.63
C ARG A 175 -2.78 0.31 3.40
N LEU A 176 -2.09 -0.72 3.83
CA LEU A 176 -2.72 -1.85 4.51
C LEU A 176 -3.42 -1.43 5.81
N ALA A 177 -2.86 -0.49 6.56
CA ALA A 177 -3.53 0.06 7.73
C ALA A 177 -4.91 0.66 7.37
N SER A 178 -5.00 1.39 6.26
CA SER A 178 -6.27 1.94 5.77
C SER A 178 -7.24 0.86 5.32
N ALA A 179 -6.76 -0.23 4.73
CA ALA A 179 -7.60 -1.38 4.36
C ALA A 179 -8.15 -2.10 5.60
N LEU A 180 -7.30 -2.36 6.60
CA LEU A 180 -7.70 -3.01 7.87
C LEU A 180 -8.70 -2.17 8.69
N GLU A 181 -8.64 -0.84 8.57
CA GLU A 181 -9.53 0.11 9.24
C GLU A 181 -10.64 0.63 8.33
N ALA A 182 -10.90 -0.02 7.20
CA ALA A 182 -12.01 0.33 6.32
C ALA A 182 -13.35 -0.02 6.97
N ARG A 183 -14.44 0.66 6.54
CA ARG A 183 -15.76 0.59 7.18
C ARG A 183 -16.29 -0.83 7.35
N ASP A 184 -16.15 -1.66 6.33
CA ASP A 184 -16.68 -3.03 6.29
C ASP A 184 -15.54 -4.06 6.14
N ALA A 185 -14.34 -3.73 6.65
CA ALA A 185 -13.21 -4.64 6.60
C ALA A 185 -13.49 -5.92 7.38
N ASP A 186 -13.35 -7.06 6.71
CA ASP A 186 -13.52 -8.39 7.28
C ASP A 186 -12.26 -9.27 7.15
N LEU A 187 -11.22 -8.74 6.47
CA LEU A 187 -9.91 -9.36 6.34
C LEU A 187 -8.99 -8.84 7.45
N ALA A 188 -8.50 -9.74 8.28
CA ALA A 188 -7.61 -9.41 9.39
C ALA A 188 -6.13 -9.50 8.97
N LEU A 189 -5.26 -8.78 9.69
CA LEU A 189 -3.81 -8.83 9.47
C LEU A 189 -3.26 -10.25 9.63
N GLU A 190 -3.78 -11.02 10.59
CA GLU A 190 -3.41 -12.42 10.81
C GLU A 190 -3.86 -13.35 9.67
N ASP A 191 -4.95 -13.02 8.96
CA ASP A 191 -5.39 -13.78 7.78
C ASP A 191 -4.37 -13.61 6.64
N ILE A 192 -3.92 -12.37 6.41
CA ILE A 192 -2.86 -12.07 5.43
C ILE A 192 -1.56 -12.76 5.83
N ALA A 193 -1.17 -12.62 7.08
CA ALA A 193 0.07 -13.19 7.61
C ALA A 193 0.15 -14.72 7.48
N LYS A 194 -0.99 -15.42 7.56
CA LYS A 194 -1.06 -16.88 7.41
C LYS A 194 -0.96 -17.38 5.98
N ARG A 195 -1.32 -16.54 4.99
CA ARG A 195 -1.49 -16.99 3.61
C ARG A 195 -0.53 -16.32 2.62
N ALA A 196 -0.05 -15.11 2.94
CA ALA A 196 0.94 -14.43 2.13
C ALA A 196 2.37 -14.88 2.49
N ALA A 197 3.19 -15.12 1.50
CA ALA A 197 4.60 -15.43 1.68
C ALA A 197 5.43 -14.20 2.07
N ALA A 198 4.97 -13.04 1.62
CA ALA A 198 5.52 -11.73 2.00
C ALA A 198 4.44 -10.67 1.93
N PHE A 199 4.53 -9.64 2.78
CA PHE A 199 3.66 -8.46 2.73
C PHE A 199 4.36 -7.24 3.34
N THR A 200 3.97 -6.05 2.91
CA THR A 200 4.47 -4.81 3.49
C THR A 200 3.49 -4.21 4.48
N LEU A 201 4.04 -3.58 5.51
CA LEU A 201 3.32 -2.69 6.42
C LEU A 201 3.77 -1.27 6.06
N GLY A 202 2.86 -0.51 5.44
CA GLY A 202 3.11 0.85 4.99
C GLY A 202 3.45 1.78 6.16
N GLY A 203 4.50 2.58 5.99
CA GLY A 203 4.85 3.61 6.97
C GLY A 203 4.73 5.01 6.37
N THR A 204 5.23 5.20 5.17
CA THR A 204 5.27 6.51 4.49
C THR A 204 3.89 7.17 4.41
N LYS A 205 2.83 6.40 4.19
CA LYS A 205 1.44 6.89 4.06
C LYS A 205 0.65 6.83 5.35
N ASP A 206 1.15 6.06 6.32
CA ASP A 206 0.48 5.75 7.58
C ASP A 206 1.19 6.42 8.79
N GLY A 207 1.51 7.71 8.66
CA GLY A 207 1.95 8.57 9.75
C GLY A 207 3.44 8.53 10.08
N LEU A 208 4.27 7.77 9.38
CA LEU A 208 5.72 7.81 9.52
C LEU A 208 6.31 8.87 8.59
N LEU A 209 7.55 9.27 8.85
CA LEU A 209 8.26 10.23 8.01
C LEU A 209 8.58 9.61 6.63
N PHE A 210 8.97 8.35 6.63
CA PHE A 210 9.18 7.50 5.46
C PHE A 210 9.44 6.06 5.89
N GLY A 211 9.32 5.13 4.98
CA GLY A 211 9.70 3.73 5.17
C GLY A 211 8.56 2.74 5.10
N GLU A 212 8.93 1.51 4.79
CA GLU A 212 8.06 0.34 4.71
C GLU A 212 8.71 -0.80 5.50
N ALA A 213 7.92 -1.56 6.26
CA ALA A 213 8.38 -2.81 6.86
C ALA A 213 7.90 -3.98 6.00
N LEU A 214 8.83 -4.80 5.52
CA LEU A 214 8.56 -6.03 4.80
C LEU A 214 8.56 -7.20 5.79
N VAL A 215 7.45 -7.90 5.89
CA VAL A 215 7.30 -9.14 6.68
C VAL A 215 7.25 -10.31 5.72
N PHE A 216 8.06 -11.34 5.94
CA PHE A 216 8.12 -12.49 5.03
C PHE A 216 8.53 -13.80 5.70
N THR A 217 7.99 -14.89 5.17
CA THR A 217 8.32 -16.26 5.57
C THR A 217 8.97 -17.06 4.43
N ASP A 218 8.94 -16.55 3.19
CA ASP A 218 9.53 -17.21 2.03
C ASP A 218 11.04 -17.42 2.18
N GLU A 219 11.50 -18.67 2.09
CA GLU A 219 12.90 -19.05 2.34
C GLU A 219 13.85 -18.52 1.25
N ARG A 220 13.39 -18.39 -0.01
CA ARG A 220 14.21 -17.80 -1.08
C ARG A 220 14.45 -16.34 -0.82
N LEU A 221 13.42 -15.63 -0.35
CA LEU A 221 13.55 -14.23 0.01
C LEU A 221 14.44 -14.04 1.24
N LYS A 222 14.33 -14.91 2.26
CA LYS A 222 15.22 -14.86 3.44
C LYS A 222 16.69 -14.99 3.04
N GLU A 223 17.02 -15.89 2.13
CA GLU A 223 18.38 -16.06 1.63
C GLU A 223 18.84 -14.88 0.78
N ALA A 224 17.98 -14.41 -0.14
CA ALA A 224 18.34 -13.39 -1.13
C ALA A 224 18.32 -11.96 -0.57
N PHE A 225 17.43 -11.66 0.38
CA PHE A 225 17.09 -10.30 0.81
C PHE A 225 18.32 -9.45 1.19
N PRO A 226 19.25 -9.90 2.03
CA PRO A 226 20.38 -9.06 2.45
C PRO A 226 21.24 -8.60 1.28
N TYR A 227 21.40 -9.45 0.28
CA TYR A 227 22.20 -9.16 -0.91
C TYR A 227 21.46 -8.26 -1.88
N VAL A 228 20.21 -8.59 -2.19
CA VAL A 228 19.37 -7.81 -3.10
C VAL A 228 19.09 -6.42 -2.54
N GLN A 229 18.81 -6.32 -1.23
CA GLN A 229 18.64 -5.03 -0.56
C GLN A 229 19.89 -4.15 -0.74
N LYS A 230 21.08 -4.69 -0.50
CA LYS A 230 22.32 -3.93 -0.66
C LYS A 230 22.59 -3.57 -2.12
N GLU A 231 22.45 -4.53 -3.02
CA GLU A 231 22.66 -4.36 -4.47
C GLU A 231 21.75 -3.26 -5.04
N ARG A 232 20.46 -3.23 -4.63
CA ARG A 232 19.46 -2.27 -5.09
C ARG A 232 19.47 -0.94 -4.32
N GLY A 233 20.43 -0.73 -3.42
CA GLY A 233 20.57 0.51 -2.65
C GLY A 233 19.55 0.67 -1.51
N GLY A 234 18.82 -0.39 -1.15
CA GLY A 234 17.81 -0.36 -0.09
C GLY A 234 18.38 -0.46 1.33
N LEU A 235 19.64 -0.88 1.48
CA LEU A 235 20.31 -0.89 2.78
C LEU A 235 20.97 0.46 3.06
N MET A 236 20.30 1.28 3.86
CA MET A 236 20.73 2.64 4.17
C MET A 236 21.60 2.72 5.45
N ALA A 237 22.66 3.52 5.42
CA ALA A 237 23.32 3.97 6.64
C ALA A 237 22.32 4.77 7.50
N LYS A 238 22.50 4.72 8.81
CA LYS A 238 21.52 5.24 9.79
C LYS A 238 20.17 4.56 9.72
N GLY A 239 20.16 3.26 9.47
CA GLY A 239 18.94 2.44 9.38
C GLY A 239 18.06 2.50 10.64
N ARG A 240 18.65 2.86 11.81
CA ARG A 240 17.92 3.13 13.05
C ARG A 240 16.74 4.11 12.88
N LEU A 241 16.84 5.05 11.93
CA LEU A 241 15.74 5.99 11.68
C LEU A 241 14.44 5.28 11.24
N LEU A 242 14.57 4.16 10.54
CA LEU A 242 13.41 3.31 10.23
C LEU A 242 12.95 2.57 11.50
N GLY A 243 13.88 1.96 12.24
CA GLY A 243 13.59 1.26 13.48
C GLY A 243 12.83 2.10 14.51
N VAL A 244 13.30 3.32 14.80
CA VAL A 244 12.65 4.24 15.76
C VAL A 244 11.23 4.56 15.36
N GLN A 245 10.97 4.80 14.07
CA GLN A 245 9.64 5.12 13.57
C GLN A 245 8.68 3.94 13.71
N PHE A 246 9.10 2.74 13.26
CA PHE A 246 8.29 1.52 13.38
C PHE A 246 8.13 1.09 14.82
N GLU A 247 9.17 1.20 15.68
CA GLU A 247 9.05 0.96 17.13
C GLU A 247 7.94 1.82 17.71
N ARG A 248 7.92 3.14 17.41
CA ARG A 248 6.87 4.03 17.93
C ARG A 248 5.49 3.71 17.37
N ALA A 249 5.39 3.41 16.07
CA ALA A 249 4.12 3.13 15.41
C ALA A 249 3.48 1.80 15.87
N PHE A 250 4.31 0.83 16.26
CA PHE A 250 3.88 -0.50 16.73
C PHE A 250 3.97 -0.68 18.25
N THR A 251 4.37 0.34 19.01
CA THR A 251 4.25 0.34 20.48
C THR A 251 2.81 0.72 20.83
N PRO A 252 2.03 -0.22 21.42
CA PRO A 252 0.65 0.07 21.78
C PRO A 252 0.53 1.27 22.72
N ASP A 253 -0.48 2.09 22.51
CA ASP A 253 -0.86 3.15 23.43
C ASP A 253 -1.45 2.56 24.73
N LYS A 254 -1.76 3.39 25.71
CA LYS A 254 -2.26 2.95 27.05
C LYS A 254 -3.53 2.10 26.97
N ASP A 255 -4.32 2.28 25.91
CA ASP A 255 -5.56 1.55 25.66
C ASP A 255 -5.35 0.28 24.82
N GLY A 256 -4.09 -0.05 24.49
CA GLY A 256 -3.74 -1.19 23.66
C GLY A 256 -3.85 -0.95 22.15
N ASP A 257 -4.21 0.27 21.73
CA ASP A 257 -4.35 0.62 20.31
C ASP A 257 -2.98 0.89 19.66
N LEU A 258 -2.79 0.37 18.45
CA LEU A 258 -1.56 0.63 17.68
C LEU A 258 -1.65 2.00 17.02
N PRO A 259 -0.68 2.89 17.23
CA PRO A 259 -0.64 4.19 16.55
C PRO A 259 -0.73 4.08 15.03
N TRP A 260 -0.11 3.07 14.44
CA TRP A 260 -0.18 2.77 13.01
C TRP A 260 -1.62 2.64 12.50
N LEU A 261 -2.48 1.86 13.19
CA LEU A 261 -3.91 1.73 12.86
C LEU A 261 -4.68 3.02 13.17
N ARG A 262 -4.36 3.70 14.27
CA ARG A 262 -5.00 4.96 14.64
C ARG A 262 -4.81 6.06 13.59
N TYR A 263 -3.62 6.14 12.97
CA TYR A 263 -3.36 7.09 11.89
C TYR A 263 -4.24 6.81 10.67
N ALA A 264 -4.34 5.55 10.26
CA ALA A 264 -5.19 5.13 9.16
C ALA A 264 -6.69 5.36 9.46
N ARG A 265 -7.13 5.05 10.67
CA ARG A 265 -8.52 5.30 11.13
C ARG A 265 -8.88 6.78 11.04
N GLN A 266 -7.96 7.69 11.39
CA GLN A 266 -8.17 9.13 11.23
C GLN A 266 -8.30 9.51 9.75
N ALA A 267 -7.45 8.99 8.88
CA ALA A 267 -7.53 9.22 7.45
C ALA A 267 -8.87 8.74 6.87
N ASN A 268 -9.27 7.50 7.18
CA ASN A 268 -10.52 6.90 6.71
C ASN A 268 -11.76 7.68 7.18
N ARG A 269 -11.77 8.15 8.45
CA ARG A 269 -12.88 8.96 8.96
C ARG A 269 -13.03 10.27 8.20
N SER A 270 -11.92 10.94 7.89
CA SER A 270 -11.95 12.18 7.11
C SER A 270 -12.37 11.92 5.66
N ALA A 271 -11.95 10.78 5.07
CA ALA A 271 -12.41 10.35 3.75
C ALA A 271 -13.93 10.08 3.75
N ALA A 272 -14.43 9.31 4.70
CA ALA A 272 -15.87 9.04 4.82
C ALA A 272 -16.70 10.33 4.94
N ARG A 273 -16.23 11.30 5.71
CA ARG A 273 -16.88 12.60 5.82
C ARG A 273 -16.93 13.35 4.48
N LEU A 274 -15.81 13.34 3.74
CA LEU A 274 -15.75 13.95 2.42
C LEU A 274 -16.64 13.20 1.42
N PHE A 275 -16.64 11.88 1.45
CA PHE A 275 -17.49 11.06 0.60
C PHE A 275 -18.98 11.38 0.77
N GLU A 276 -19.44 11.45 2.02
CA GLU A 276 -20.82 11.86 2.34
C GLU A 276 -21.14 13.24 1.78
N GLY A 277 -20.25 14.23 2.01
CA GLY A 277 -20.43 15.59 1.53
C GLY A 277 -20.54 15.70 0.02
N LEU A 278 -19.65 15.02 -0.72
CA LEU A 278 -19.67 15.04 -2.19
C LEU A 278 -20.86 14.25 -2.77
N SER A 279 -21.20 13.10 -2.15
CA SER A 279 -22.34 12.28 -2.59
C SER A 279 -23.68 13.02 -2.46
N VAL A 280 -23.92 13.73 -1.36
CA VAL A 280 -25.12 14.57 -1.15
C VAL A 280 -25.22 15.67 -2.22
N LEU A 281 -24.11 16.16 -2.72
CA LEU A 281 -24.05 17.16 -3.80
C LEU A 281 -24.24 16.54 -5.20
N GLY A 282 -24.41 15.21 -5.30
CA GLY A 282 -24.66 14.51 -6.54
C GLY A 282 -23.37 14.21 -7.35
N PHE A 283 -22.20 14.22 -6.75
CA PHE A 283 -21.02 13.66 -7.38
C PHE A 283 -21.11 12.14 -7.39
N GLU A 284 -20.92 11.53 -8.58
CA GLU A 284 -21.00 10.09 -8.78
C GLU A 284 -19.66 9.44 -8.40
N PRO A 285 -19.62 8.48 -7.46
CA PRO A 285 -18.38 7.80 -7.09
C PRO A 285 -17.91 6.82 -8.17
N PHE A 286 -16.59 6.59 -8.22
CA PHE A 286 -15.93 5.56 -9.03
C PHE A 286 -15.04 4.71 -8.12
N GLY A 287 -15.03 3.38 -8.33
CA GLY A 287 -14.17 2.48 -7.56
C GLY A 287 -14.57 2.32 -6.09
N GLY A 288 -13.60 1.94 -5.25
CA GLY A 288 -13.78 1.82 -3.81
C GLY A 288 -13.83 3.17 -3.09
N HIS A 289 -14.49 3.21 -1.94
CA HIS A 289 -14.67 4.44 -1.15
C HIS A 289 -14.68 4.18 0.37
N ASP A 290 -14.19 3.03 0.80
CA ASP A 290 -14.20 2.61 2.21
C ASP A 290 -12.87 2.89 2.93
N SER A 291 -11.86 3.35 2.18
CA SER A 291 -10.52 3.69 2.67
C SER A 291 -10.24 5.20 2.59
N ASN A 292 -8.98 5.58 2.71
CA ASN A 292 -8.51 6.96 2.61
C ASN A 292 -8.44 7.53 1.18
N GLN A 293 -8.75 6.73 0.16
CA GLN A 293 -8.77 7.14 -1.25
C GLN A 293 -10.20 7.19 -1.77
N LEU A 294 -10.58 8.31 -2.37
CA LEU A 294 -11.90 8.53 -2.96
C LEU A 294 -11.77 8.92 -4.42
N PHE A 295 -12.62 8.38 -5.25
CA PHE A 295 -12.64 8.66 -6.68
C PHE A 295 -14.03 9.09 -7.10
N PHE A 296 -14.11 10.14 -7.93
CA PHE A 296 -15.39 10.67 -8.40
C PHE A 296 -15.35 11.02 -9.89
N TYR A 297 -16.47 10.81 -10.57
CA TYR A 297 -16.68 11.34 -11.90
C TYR A 297 -16.98 12.84 -11.81
N VAL A 298 -16.28 13.62 -12.60
CA VAL A 298 -16.45 15.08 -12.73
C VAL A 298 -16.38 15.52 -14.19
N ASN A 299 -16.90 16.71 -14.48
CA ASN A 299 -16.67 17.36 -15.75
C ASN A 299 -15.37 18.18 -15.73
N GLU A 300 -14.97 18.76 -16.89
CA GLU A 300 -13.73 19.50 -17.05
C GLU A 300 -13.61 20.71 -16.13
N LYS A 301 -14.69 21.49 -15.98
CA LYS A 301 -14.71 22.68 -15.10
C LYS A 301 -14.56 22.31 -13.63
N GLU A 302 -15.22 21.24 -13.21
CA GLU A 302 -15.14 20.71 -11.85
C GLU A 302 -13.72 20.18 -11.58
N GLU A 303 -13.12 19.45 -12.52
CA GLU A 303 -11.75 18.95 -12.42
C GLU A 303 -10.76 20.11 -12.25
N GLU A 304 -10.82 21.14 -13.10
CA GLU A 304 -9.97 22.32 -12.99
C GLU A 304 -10.13 23.02 -11.63
N ALA A 305 -11.38 23.15 -11.16
CA ALA A 305 -11.68 23.78 -9.89
C ALA A 305 -11.12 22.97 -8.70
N PHE A 306 -11.31 21.66 -8.65
CA PHE A 306 -10.76 20.79 -7.61
C PHE A 306 -9.23 20.74 -7.65
N ARG A 307 -8.63 20.63 -8.83
CA ARG A 307 -7.18 20.69 -8.99
C ARG A 307 -6.60 22.00 -8.47
N GLY A 308 -7.24 23.13 -8.77
CA GLY A 308 -6.80 24.45 -8.30
C GLY A 308 -7.02 24.66 -6.80
N ALA A 309 -8.11 24.16 -6.24
CA ALA A 309 -8.48 24.39 -4.85
C ALA A 309 -7.79 23.45 -3.85
N CYS A 310 -7.69 22.17 -4.16
CA CYS A 310 -7.19 21.15 -3.23
C CYS A 310 -6.15 20.19 -3.85
N GLY A 311 -5.73 20.43 -5.09
CA GLY A 311 -4.73 19.61 -5.76
C GLY A 311 -5.22 18.21 -6.13
N ALA A 312 -6.54 17.98 -6.23
CA ALA A 312 -7.09 16.69 -6.66
C ALA A 312 -6.44 16.23 -7.97
N GLU A 313 -6.14 14.94 -8.06
CA GLU A 313 -5.41 14.37 -9.19
C GLU A 313 -6.36 13.72 -10.19
N THR A 314 -6.19 14.04 -11.48
CA THR A 314 -6.94 13.39 -12.55
C THR A 314 -6.31 12.04 -12.87
N ILE A 315 -7.07 10.97 -12.67
CA ILE A 315 -6.60 9.60 -12.91
C ILE A 315 -6.87 9.17 -14.36
N SER A 316 -8.01 9.59 -14.92
CA SER A 316 -8.39 9.23 -16.29
C SER A 316 -9.33 10.25 -16.90
N VAL A 317 -9.29 10.34 -18.22
CA VAL A 317 -10.26 11.07 -19.06
C VAL A 317 -10.98 10.05 -19.91
N LEU A 318 -12.30 9.99 -19.77
CA LEU A 318 -13.14 9.00 -20.44
C LEU A 318 -13.53 9.47 -21.87
N PRO A 319 -13.91 8.54 -22.78
CA PRO A 319 -14.31 8.89 -24.13
C PRO A 319 -15.54 9.82 -24.20
N ASP A 320 -16.40 9.83 -23.20
CA ASP A 320 -17.57 10.70 -23.07
C ASP A 320 -17.23 12.10 -22.52
N GLY A 321 -15.96 12.37 -22.24
CA GLY A 321 -15.46 13.64 -21.72
C GLY A 321 -15.51 13.77 -20.19
N ARG A 322 -16.11 12.81 -19.46
CA ARG A 322 -16.01 12.77 -18.00
C ARG A 322 -14.57 12.48 -17.58
N ARG A 323 -14.22 12.94 -16.41
CA ARG A 323 -12.92 12.72 -15.79
C ARG A 323 -13.10 11.99 -14.47
N ILE A 324 -12.15 11.14 -14.14
CA ILE A 324 -12.06 10.52 -12.81
C ILE A 324 -11.02 11.29 -12.02
N VAL A 325 -11.44 11.94 -10.95
CA VAL A 325 -10.53 12.62 -10.02
C VAL A 325 -10.43 11.85 -8.72
N ARG A 326 -9.21 11.84 -8.16
CA ARG A 326 -8.89 11.23 -6.88
C ARG A 326 -8.71 12.28 -5.80
N PHE A 327 -9.30 12.05 -4.64
CA PHE A 327 -9.04 12.73 -3.39
C PHE A 327 -8.43 11.76 -2.40
N VAL A 328 -7.40 12.17 -1.68
CA VAL A 328 -6.71 11.33 -0.70
C VAL A 328 -6.61 12.08 0.61
N THR A 329 -7.00 11.42 1.70
CA THR A 329 -6.82 11.90 3.06
C THR A 329 -5.61 11.24 3.71
N SER A 330 -5.04 11.89 4.72
CA SER A 330 -3.88 11.40 5.48
C SER A 330 -4.17 11.38 6.98
N TRP A 331 -3.24 10.86 7.76
CA TRP A 331 -3.27 10.91 9.22
C TRP A 331 -3.49 12.32 9.78
N ALA A 332 -3.10 13.35 9.05
CA ALA A 332 -3.18 14.76 9.45
C ALA A 332 -4.43 15.47 8.93
N THR A 333 -5.24 14.83 8.08
CA THR A 333 -6.48 15.42 7.56
C THR A 333 -7.53 15.44 8.66
N LYS A 334 -8.14 16.61 8.89
CA LYS A 334 -9.18 16.80 9.90
C LYS A 334 -10.57 16.73 9.27
N MET A 335 -11.60 16.53 10.09
CA MET A 335 -12.99 16.53 9.64
C MET A 335 -13.38 17.90 9.04
N GLU A 336 -12.88 18.99 9.65
CA GLU A 336 -13.10 20.35 9.18
C GLU A 336 -12.53 20.61 7.79
N ASP A 337 -11.40 19.95 7.42
CA ASP A 337 -10.83 20.04 6.08
C ASP A 337 -11.77 19.38 5.04
N ALA A 338 -12.40 18.27 5.39
CA ALA A 338 -13.41 17.59 4.55
C ALA A 338 -14.67 18.45 4.40
N ASP A 339 -15.14 19.08 5.48
CA ASP A 339 -16.28 20.00 5.45
C ASP A 339 -15.99 21.24 4.60
N GLU A 340 -14.78 21.81 4.68
CA GLU A 340 -14.36 22.95 3.86
C GLU A 340 -14.38 22.59 2.36
N LEU A 341 -13.85 21.40 1.98
CA LEU A 341 -13.87 20.95 0.59
C LEU A 341 -15.29 20.67 0.10
N SER A 342 -16.15 20.09 0.93
CA SER A 342 -17.57 19.87 0.61
C SER A 342 -18.32 21.18 0.40
N ALA A 343 -18.08 22.20 1.24
CA ALA A 343 -18.63 23.53 1.07
C ALA A 343 -18.16 24.20 -0.23
N PHE A 344 -16.88 24.06 -0.58
CA PHE A 344 -16.37 24.53 -1.87
C PHE A 344 -17.07 23.80 -3.03
N ALA A 345 -17.19 22.46 -2.99
CA ALA A 345 -17.83 21.67 -4.02
C ALA A 345 -19.30 22.08 -4.26
N SER A 346 -20.03 22.50 -3.18
CA SER A 346 -21.40 22.99 -3.31
C SER A 346 -21.50 24.25 -4.20
N THR A 347 -20.46 25.09 -4.21
CA THR A 347 -20.43 26.29 -5.06
C THR A 347 -20.29 25.96 -6.55
N LEU A 348 -19.75 24.80 -6.88
CA LEU A 348 -19.61 24.33 -8.26
C LEU A 348 -20.96 23.86 -8.81
N ARG A 349 -21.76 23.20 -7.99
CA ARG A 349 -23.09 22.68 -8.35
C ARG A 349 -24.18 23.75 -8.38
N SER A 350 -24.04 24.84 -7.60
CA SER A 350 -25.03 25.93 -7.57
C SER A 350 -24.89 26.90 -8.77
N ARG A 351 -23.84 26.79 -9.55
CA ARG A 351 -23.56 27.67 -10.73
C ARG A 351 -23.86 27.00 -12.08
N GLY A 352 -24.31 25.77 -12.08
CA GLY A 352 -24.71 25.00 -13.28
C GLY A 352 -26.23 24.80 -13.30
#